data_e4a5fffce6301d2f685ec8d1fbb1f3ed
#
_entry.id   e4a5fffce6301d2f685ec8d1fbb1f3ed
#
_cell.length_a   1.000
_cell.length_b   1.000
_cell.length_c   1.000
_cell.angle_alpha   90.00
_cell.angle_beta   90.00
_cell.angle_gamma   90.00
#
_symmetry.space_group_name_H-M   'P 1'
#
loop_
_entity.id
_entity.type
_entity.pdbx_description
1 polymer ?
#
loop_
_entity_poly.entity_id
_entity_poly.type
_entity_poly.pdbx_seq_one_letter_code
_entity_poly.pdbx_strand_id
1 'polypeptide(L)'
;MGTALSHFRTAPSSRGSGFEYGRAGLMSDVALELSPPIVDNGLSLVETDQVLPAERSEIVSRVLNVVIASLALVVLLPVIALVALAIRLTSRGPILYSQVRVGIDRRYRSKQEYDRRVYDHGGRLFKMYKFRSMRVDAEADGNAVWAQKSDPRTTVIGKFLRKARLDELPQLYNVIRGDMNIVGPRPERPTIFAQLRADIPLYAQRQRVKPGITGWAQINQAYDSCLDDVKLKVLYDLEYVSKQSLSHDIRIILMTLPVMLFRKGGW
;
A
#
# COMPACT_ATOMS: atom_id res chain seq x y z
N MET A 1 38.71 28.58 -57.76
CA MET A 1 39.32 29.75 -57.09
C MET A 1 38.43 30.12 -55.89
N GLY A 2 38.99 30.17 -54.69
CA GLY A 2 38.46 30.89 -53.56
C GLY A 2 37.87 30.01 -52.40
N THR A 3 38.75 29.51 -51.62
CA THR A 3 38.56 28.98 -50.25
C THR A 3 38.03 30.03 -49.29
N ALA A 4 37.06 29.66 -48.44
CA ALA A 4 36.79 30.38 -47.20
C ALA A 4 36.40 29.38 -46.10
N LEU A 5 37.30 29.26 -45.13
CA LEU A 5 37.13 28.58 -43.82
C LEU A 5 36.20 29.39 -42.93
N SER A 6 35.20 28.77 -42.32
CA SER A 6 34.39 29.38 -41.28
C SER A 6 34.53 28.59 -39.96
N HIS A 7 34.87 29.34 -38.95
CA HIS A 7 35.13 28.94 -37.58
C HIS A 7 33.95 28.20 -36.91
N PHE A 8 34.20 27.00 -36.43
CA PHE A 8 33.33 26.35 -35.41
C PHE A 8 33.69 26.90 -34.03
N ARG A 9 32.74 27.61 -33.41
CA ARG A 9 32.75 27.96 -32.01
C ARG A 9 32.19 26.79 -31.22
N THR A 10 33.02 26.20 -30.37
CA THR A 10 32.66 25.18 -29.37
C THR A 10 31.92 25.84 -28.19
N ALA A 11 30.72 25.37 -27.91
CA ALA A 11 29.99 25.68 -26.67
C ALA A 11 30.45 24.77 -25.52
N PRO A 12 30.43 25.25 -24.24
CA PRO A 12 30.94 24.46 -23.13
C PRO A 12 29.97 23.36 -22.72
N SER A 13 30.52 22.17 -22.47
CA SER A 13 29.83 21.01 -21.99
C SER A 13 29.37 21.21 -20.52
N SER A 14 28.06 21.16 -20.30
CA SER A 14 27.49 20.98 -18.96
C SER A 14 27.76 19.56 -18.46
N ARG A 15 28.50 19.45 -17.37
CA ARG A 15 28.72 18.19 -16.65
C ARG A 15 27.41 17.68 -16.09
N GLY A 16 26.87 16.62 -16.67
CA GLY A 16 25.86 15.79 -16.04
C GLY A 16 26.51 14.88 -15.00
N SER A 17 26.06 14.97 -13.78
CA SER A 17 26.43 14.04 -12.71
C SER A 17 25.80 12.67 -12.99
N GLY A 18 26.55 11.80 -13.67
CA GLY A 18 26.21 10.39 -13.80
C GLY A 18 26.39 9.70 -12.46
N PHE A 19 25.33 9.15 -11.92
CA PHE A 19 25.41 8.13 -10.87
C PHE A 19 25.92 6.83 -11.52
N GLU A 20 27.20 6.54 -11.38
CA GLU A 20 27.75 5.23 -11.71
C GLU A 20 27.28 4.20 -10.68
N TYR A 21 26.51 3.21 -11.15
CA TYR A 21 26.28 1.96 -10.43
C TYR A 21 27.60 1.19 -10.36
N GLY A 22 28.26 1.24 -9.19
CA GLY A 22 29.42 0.42 -8.86
C GLY A 22 29.07 -1.07 -8.87
N ARG A 23 29.91 -1.83 -9.50
CA ARG A 23 29.83 -3.25 -9.83
C ARG A 23 29.54 -4.18 -8.65
N ALA A 24 28.80 -5.21 -8.94
CA ALA A 24 28.58 -6.44 -8.19
C ALA A 24 29.89 -7.07 -7.64
N GLY A 25 30.24 -6.76 -6.41
CA GLY A 25 31.39 -7.30 -5.71
C GLY A 25 31.35 -7.11 -4.20
N LEU A 26 30.42 -6.29 -3.71
CA LEU A 26 30.32 -5.94 -2.28
C LEU A 26 29.01 -6.43 -1.64
N MET A 27 28.25 -7.32 -2.30
CA MET A 27 26.96 -7.76 -1.78
C MET A 27 27.02 -8.90 -0.76
N SER A 28 28.17 -9.58 -0.60
CA SER A 28 28.29 -10.65 0.41
C SER A 28 28.56 -10.13 1.82
N ASP A 29 29.24 -8.99 1.95
CA ASP A 29 29.70 -8.52 3.26
C ASP A 29 28.74 -7.47 3.87
N VAL A 30 27.97 -6.76 3.03
CA VAL A 30 26.97 -5.78 3.49
C VAL A 30 25.68 -6.45 4.01
N ALA A 31 25.42 -7.69 3.61
CA ALA A 31 24.26 -8.44 4.11
C ALA A 31 24.39 -8.86 5.59
N LEU A 32 25.63 -8.87 6.14
CA LEU A 32 25.91 -9.25 7.53
C LEU A 32 25.96 -8.06 8.49
N GLU A 33 26.12 -6.82 8.00
CA GLU A 33 26.24 -5.62 8.87
C GLU A 33 24.98 -4.75 8.93
N LEU A 34 23.96 -5.01 8.11
CA LEU A 34 22.67 -4.32 8.14
C LEU A 34 21.58 -5.10 8.89
N SER A 35 21.95 -5.72 10.00
CA SER A 35 20.97 -6.04 11.03
C SER A 35 20.64 -4.71 11.74
N PRO A 36 19.44 -4.11 11.55
CA PRO A 36 19.02 -3.05 12.45
C PRO A 36 19.12 -3.61 13.86
N PRO A 37 19.42 -2.77 14.87
CA PRO A 37 19.48 -3.24 16.24
C PRO A 37 18.15 -3.96 16.49
N ILE A 38 18.24 -5.23 16.85
CA ILE A 38 17.10 -6.05 17.22
C ILE A 38 16.50 -5.36 18.42
N VAL A 39 15.51 -4.50 18.18
CA VAL A 39 14.62 -4.07 19.24
C VAL A 39 13.92 -5.35 19.62
N ASP A 40 14.26 -5.87 20.78
CA ASP A 40 13.77 -7.13 21.34
C ASP A 40 12.27 -7.00 21.71
N ASN A 41 11.45 -6.80 20.69
CA ASN A 41 10.00 -6.70 20.74
C ASN A 41 9.34 -8.02 20.32
N GLY A 42 10.06 -9.15 20.41
CA GLY A 42 9.52 -10.47 20.07
C GLY A 42 9.30 -10.72 18.57
N LEU A 43 9.93 -9.94 17.70
CA LEU A 43 10.04 -10.25 16.28
C LEU A 43 11.09 -11.37 16.10
N SER A 44 10.70 -12.62 16.32
CA SER A 44 11.48 -13.75 15.89
C SER A 44 11.57 -13.68 14.36
N LEU A 45 12.77 -13.45 13.83
CA LEU A 45 13.06 -13.50 12.40
C LEU A 45 12.54 -14.83 11.87
N VAL A 46 11.63 -14.77 10.91
CA VAL A 46 11.12 -15.96 10.23
C VAL A 46 12.24 -16.44 9.32
N GLU A 47 13.05 -17.37 9.77
CA GLU A 47 14.12 -18.03 9.02
C GLU A 47 13.60 -18.92 7.87
N THR A 48 12.32 -18.90 7.57
CA THR A 48 11.74 -19.78 6.56
C THR A 48 11.55 -19.04 5.25
N ASP A 49 12.03 -19.64 4.16
CA ASP A 49 11.79 -19.17 2.77
C ASP A 49 10.32 -18.97 2.42
N GLN A 50 9.40 -19.42 3.28
CA GLN A 50 7.96 -19.32 3.06
C GLN A 50 7.18 -19.03 4.34
N VAL A 51 6.53 -17.87 4.40
CA VAL A 51 5.58 -17.53 5.46
C VAL A 51 4.18 -18.04 5.09
N LEU A 52 3.69 -19.05 5.79
CA LEU A 52 2.34 -19.55 5.59
C LEU A 52 1.33 -18.82 6.50
N PRO A 53 0.12 -18.53 5.98
CA PRO A 53 -0.93 -17.96 6.82
C PRO A 53 -1.32 -18.92 7.95
N ALA A 54 -1.46 -18.37 9.18
CA ALA A 54 -2.01 -19.15 10.28
C ALA A 54 -3.41 -19.66 9.93
N GLU A 55 -3.72 -20.87 10.36
CA GLU A 55 -5.02 -21.46 10.14
C GLU A 55 -6.09 -20.73 10.91
N ARG A 56 -7.15 -20.32 10.22
CA ARG A 56 -8.35 -19.73 10.81
C ARG A 56 -9.58 -20.10 10.00
N SER A 57 -10.73 -20.15 10.64
CA SER A 57 -12.00 -20.35 9.92
C SER A 57 -12.27 -19.17 8.97
N GLU A 58 -12.23 -19.40 7.67
CA GLU A 58 -12.55 -18.39 6.66
C GLU A 58 -14.00 -17.91 6.78
N ILE A 59 -14.92 -18.82 7.14
CA ILE A 59 -16.35 -18.50 7.29
C ILE A 59 -16.54 -17.53 8.44
N VAL A 60 -16.02 -17.85 9.64
CA VAL A 60 -16.15 -17.01 10.84
C VAL A 60 -15.52 -15.65 10.60
N SER A 61 -14.31 -15.63 10.04
CA SER A 61 -13.64 -14.38 9.67
C SER A 61 -14.47 -13.57 8.67
N ARG A 62 -15.07 -14.21 7.66
CA ARG A 62 -15.90 -13.56 6.67
C ARG A 62 -17.16 -12.95 7.27
N VAL A 63 -17.89 -13.71 8.08
CA VAL A 63 -19.11 -13.25 8.79
C VAL A 63 -18.77 -12.03 9.65
N LEU A 64 -17.71 -12.13 10.46
CA LEU A 64 -17.28 -11.02 11.32
C LEU A 64 -16.95 -9.75 10.52
N ASN A 65 -16.18 -9.87 9.46
CA ASN A 65 -15.82 -8.73 8.60
C ASN A 65 -17.07 -8.09 7.97
N VAL A 66 -18.03 -8.90 7.49
CA VAL A 66 -19.28 -8.37 6.90
C VAL A 66 -20.13 -7.67 7.96
N VAL A 67 -20.28 -8.28 9.15
CA VAL A 67 -21.06 -7.69 10.23
C VAL A 67 -20.47 -6.35 10.68
N ILE A 68 -19.16 -6.31 10.95
CA ILE A 68 -18.49 -5.06 11.35
C ILE A 68 -18.60 -3.99 10.25
N ALA A 69 -18.34 -4.35 8.99
CA ALA A 69 -18.39 -3.40 7.89
C ALA A 69 -19.81 -2.87 7.64
N SER A 70 -20.83 -3.73 7.74
CA SER A 70 -22.24 -3.33 7.57
C SER A 70 -22.70 -2.42 8.71
N LEU A 71 -22.37 -2.77 9.97
CA LEU A 71 -22.66 -1.94 11.11
C LEU A 71 -21.99 -0.57 11.00
N ALA A 72 -20.69 -0.56 10.65
CA ALA A 72 -19.93 0.66 10.45
C ALA A 72 -20.54 1.53 9.34
N LEU A 73 -20.97 0.94 8.22
CA LEU A 73 -21.66 1.68 7.15
C LEU A 73 -22.96 2.32 7.63
N VAL A 74 -23.78 1.59 8.38
CA VAL A 74 -25.05 2.11 8.92
C VAL A 74 -24.80 3.27 9.88
N VAL A 75 -23.89 3.09 10.84
CA VAL A 75 -23.56 4.12 11.85
C VAL A 75 -22.91 5.34 11.21
N LEU A 76 -22.05 5.15 10.21
CA LEU A 76 -21.32 6.23 9.55
C LEU A 76 -22.08 6.82 8.35
N LEU A 77 -23.30 6.34 8.03
CA LEU A 77 -24.10 6.83 6.90
C LEU A 77 -24.28 8.35 6.90
N PRO A 78 -24.60 9.02 8.03
CA PRO A 78 -24.70 10.49 8.06
C PRO A 78 -23.38 11.17 7.70
N VAL A 79 -22.25 10.65 8.21
CA VAL A 79 -20.91 11.18 7.91
C VAL A 79 -20.57 10.98 6.43
N ILE A 80 -20.88 9.80 5.88
CA ILE A 80 -20.69 9.48 4.46
C ILE A 80 -21.47 10.46 3.57
N ALA A 81 -22.74 10.74 3.93
CA ALA A 81 -23.58 11.69 3.20
C ALA A 81 -23.04 13.13 3.28
N LEU A 82 -22.59 13.57 4.45
CA LEU A 82 -21.97 14.90 4.63
C LEU A 82 -20.67 15.03 3.84
N VAL A 83 -19.81 14.01 3.86
CA VAL A 83 -18.57 13.99 3.07
C VAL A 83 -18.88 14.04 1.57
N ALA A 84 -19.83 13.24 1.12
CA ALA A 84 -20.26 13.22 -0.29
C ALA A 84 -20.77 14.60 -0.74
N LEU A 85 -21.61 15.25 0.08
CA LEU A 85 -22.13 16.59 -0.17
C LEU A 85 -20.99 17.62 -0.19
N ALA A 86 -20.08 17.59 0.79
CA ALA A 86 -18.94 18.50 0.86
C ALA A 86 -18.06 18.40 -0.39
N ILE A 87 -17.75 17.17 -0.87
CA ILE A 87 -17.00 16.96 -2.11
C ILE A 87 -17.76 17.55 -3.30
N ARG A 88 -19.08 17.34 -3.38
CA ARG A 88 -19.90 17.82 -4.50
C ARG A 88 -19.97 19.33 -4.58
N LEU A 89 -20.02 19.99 -3.42
CA LEU A 89 -20.11 21.45 -3.32
C LEU A 89 -18.76 22.15 -3.53
N THR A 90 -17.66 21.50 -3.16
CA THR A 90 -16.31 22.12 -3.19
C THR A 90 -15.52 21.85 -4.45
N SER A 91 -15.88 20.83 -5.23
CA SER A 91 -15.11 20.46 -6.43
C SER A 91 -15.97 19.77 -7.48
N ARG A 92 -15.81 20.16 -8.76
CA ARG A 92 -16.49 19.53 -9.90
C ARG A 92 -15.96 18.11 -10.14
N GLY A 93 -16.85 17.16 -10.52
CA GLY A 93 -16.50 15.79 -10.90
C GLY A 93 -17.11 14.73 -9.97
N PRO A 94 -16.72 13.44 -10.08
CA PRO A 94 -17.29 12.34 -9.33
C PRO A 94 -16.96 12.43 -7.84
N ILE A 95 -17.87 11.99 -6.98
CA ILE A 95 -17.68 11.94 -5.52
C ILE A 95 -16.71 10.82 -5.13
N LEU A 96 -16.85 9.66 -5.78
CA LEU A 96 -16.04 8.48 -5.56
C LEU A 96 -14.91 8.41 -6.58
N TYR A 97 -13.77 7.95 -6.13
CA TYR A 97 -12.62 7.56 -6.92
C TYR A 97 -12.39 6.05 -6.77
N SER A 98 -12.04 5.37 -7.86
CA SER A 98 -11.71 3.96 -7.82
C SER A 98 -10.32 3.72 -8.40
N GLN A 99 -9.57 2.82 -7.78
CA GLN A 99 -8.22 2.46 -8.20
C GLN A 99 -8.03 0.95 -8.17
N VAL A 100 -7.40 0.40 -9.20
CA VAL A 100 -7.06 -1.03 -9.23
C VAL A 100 -5.96 -1.32 -8.22
N ARG A 101 -6.15 -2.35 -7.43
CA ARG A 101 -5.23 -2.83 -6.39
C ARG A 101 -5.03 -4.33 -6.49
N VAL A 102 -3.88 -4.79 -5.98
CA VAL A 102 -3.56 -6.21 -5.85
C VAL A 102 -4.20 -6.75 -4.58
N GLY A 103 -5.01 -7.80 -4.72
CA GLY A 103 -5.68 -8.50 -3.63
C GLY A 103 -5.00 -9.83 -3.30
N ILE A 104 -5.81 -10.75 -2.75
CA ILE A 104 -5.30 -12.06 -2.29
C ILE A 104 -4.71 -12.89 -3.43
N ASP A 105 -3.60 -13.53 -3.15
CA ASP A 105 -3.03 -14.62 -3.95
C ASP A 105 -3.27 -15.95 -3.24
N ARG A 106 -4.04 -16.84 -3.87
CA ARG A 106 -4.36 -18.18 -3.33
C ARG A 106 -3.51 -19.29 -3.94
N ARG A 107 -2.56 -18.97 -4.82
CA ARG A 107 -1.76 -19.99 -5.54
C ARG A 107 -0.95 -20.87 -4.60
N TYR A 108 -0.50 -20.32 -3.46
CA TYR A 108 0.23 -21.10 -2.46
C TYR A 108 -0.58 -22.31 -1.88
N ARG A 109 -1.93 -22.31 -2.04
CA ARG A 109 -2.81 -23.39 -1.61
C ARG A 109 -3.02 -24.46 -2.70
N SER A 110 -2.69 -24.13 -3.94
CA SER A 110 -2.89 -25.00 -5.08
C SER A 110 -1.59 -25.70 -5.42
N LYS A 111 -1.62 -27.04 -5.43
CA LYS A 111 -0.53 -27.85 -5.99
C LYS A 111 -0.55 -27.86 -7.54
N GLN A 112 -1.36 -27.02 -8.18
CA GLN A 112 -1.44 -26.96 -9.63
C GLN A 112 -0.18 -26.28 -10.20
N GLU A 113 0.56 -27.05 -10.94
CA GLU A 113 1.80 -26.70 -11.64
C GLU A 113 1.57 -25.71 -12.80
N TYR A 114 0.32 -25.48 -13.22
CA TYR A 114 -0.03 -24.62 -14.34
C TYR A 114 -0.80 -23.37 -13.89
N ASP A 115 -0.12 -22.23 -13.87
CA ASP A 115 -0.79 -20.92 -13.79
C ASP A 115 -1.32 -20.53 -15.18
N ARG A 116 -2.65 -20.51 -15.34
CA ARG A 116 -3.33 -20.15 -16.60
C ARG A 116 -3.33 -18.63 -16.87
N ARG A 117 -2.69 -17.83 -16.05
CA ARG A 117 -2.68 -16.37 -16.19
C ARG A 117 -1.62 -15.95 -17.19
N VAL A 118 -2.01 -15.11 -18.14
CA VAL A 118 -1.09 -14.48 -19.11
C VAL A 118 -0.14 -13.50 -18.41
N TYR A 119 -0.60 -12.86 -17.32
CA TYR A 119 0.19 -11.90 -16.54
C TYR A 119 0.10 -12.21 -15.05
N ASP A 120 1.26 -12.28 -14.38
CA ASP A 120 1.33 -12.41 -12.93
C ASP A 120 1.34 -11.04 -12.24
N HIS A 121 0.17 -10.62 -11.79
CA HIS A 121 0.00 -9.40 -10.99
C HIS A 121 0.24 -9.60 -9.48
N GLY A 122 0.69 -10.77 -9.05
CA GLY A 122 0.93 -11.08 -7.63
C GLY A 122 -0.31 -11.40 -6.82
N GLY A 123 -1.51 -11.37 -7.42
CA GLY A 123 -2.78 -11.67 -6.77
C GLY A 123 -3.98 -11.28 -7.63
N ARG A 124 -5.19 -11.50 -7.11
CA ARG A 124 -6.43 -11.11 -7.80
C ARG A 124 -6.58 -9.59 -7.78
N LEU A 125 -6.69 -8.95 -8.95
CA LEU A 125 -6.96 -7.52 -9.04
C LEU A 125 -8.40 -7.19 -8.62
N PHE A 126 -8.57 -6.06 -7.91
CA PHE A 126 -9.88 -5.54 -7.55
C PHE A 126 -9.90 -4.02 -7.61
N LYS A 127 -11.11 -3.42 -7.76
CA LYS A 127 -11.31 -1.97 -7.69
C LYS A 127 -11.52 -1.57 -6.23
N MET A 128 -10.59 -0.81 -5.68
CA MET A 128 -10.69 -0.21 -4.36
C MET A 128 -11.37 1.15 -4.47
N TYR A 129 -12.40 1.39 -3.65
CA TYR A 129 -13.16 2.62 -3.64
C TYR A 129 -12.69 3.57 -2.54
N LYS A 130 -12.63 4.87 -2.86
CA LYS A 130 -12.34 5.96 -1.92
C LYS A 130 -13.22 7.16 -2.24
N PHE A 131 -13.38 8.06 -1.30
CA PHE A 131 -13.83 9.40 -1.63
C PHE A 131 -12.72 10.14 -2.37
N ARG A 132 -13.13 10.97 -3.34
CA ARG A 132 -12.18 11.79 -4.09
C ARG A 132 -11.60 12.87 -3.18
N SER A 133 -10.30 12.79 -2.93
CA SER A 133 -9.52 13.75 -2.15
C SER A 133 -8.55 14.58 -3.00
N MET A 134 -8.41 14.23 -4.28
CA MET A 134 -7.54 14.91 -5.24
C MET A 134 -8.33 15.48 -6.41
N ARG A 135 -7.72 16.38 -7.19
CA ARG A 135 -8.27 16.92 -8.42
C ARG A 135 -8.48 15.80 -9.44
N VAL A 136 -9.40 16.01 -10.39
CA VAL A 136 -9.74 14.99 -11.40
C VAL A 136 -8.55 14.69 -12.31
N ASP A 137 -7.72 15.68 -12.58
CA ASP A 137 -6.52 15.64 -13.40
C ASP A 137 -5.24 15.20 -12.65
N ALA A 138 -5.37 14.79 -11.38
CA ALA A 138 -4.22 14.50 -10.50
C ALA A 138 -3.29 13.37 -11.00
N GLU A 139 -3.78 12.48 -11.86
CA GLU A 139 -3.05 11.36 -12.45
C GLU A 139 -3.20 11.33 -13.99
N ALA A 140 -3.35 12.50 -14.63
CA ALA A 140 -3.51 12.60 -16.09
C ALA A 140 -2.35 11.95 -16.86
N ASP A 141 -1.14 11.98 -16.29
CA ASP A 141 0.07 11.40 -16.88
C ASP A 141 0.17 9.88 -16.72
N GLY A 142 -0.80 9.24 -16.06
CA GLY A 142 -0.85 7.78 -15.84
C GLY A 142 0.23 7.22 -14.90
N ASN A 143 1.18 8.04 -14.45
CA ASN A 143 2.27 7.61 -13.60
C ASN A 143 1.85 7.53 -12.12
N ALA A 144 2.27 6.44 -11.48
CA ALA A 144 2.09 6.29 -10.04
C ALA A 144 3.13 7.15 -9.32
N VAL A 145 2.68 8.26 -8.71
CA VAL A 145 3.55 9.12 -7.90
C VAL A 145 3.37 8.75 -6.43
N TRP A 146 4.49 8.60 -5.72
CA TRP A 146 4.49 8.39 -4.27
C TRP A 146 3.82 9.57 -3.55
N ALA A 147 3.12 9.27 -2.45
CA ALA A 147 2.46 10.30 -1.66
C ALA A 147 3.48 11.28 -1.06
N GLN A 148 3.25 12.59 -1.24
CA GLN A 148 4.09 13.64 -0.68
C GLN A 148 3.37 14.36 0.46
N LYS A 149 4.14 14.91 1.40
CA LYS A 149 3.62 15.59 2.61
C LYS A 149 2.73 16.79 2.34
N SER A 150 2.86 17.44 1.22
CA SER A 150 2.02 18.56 0.79
C SER A 150 1.72 18.42 -0.69
N ASP A 151 1.01 17.33 -1.03
CA ASP A 151 0.69 17.03 -2.42
C ASP A 151 -0.21 18.11 -3.02
N PRO A 152 0.25 18.89 -4.02
CA PRO A 152 -0.50 19.99 -4.62
C PRO A 152 -1.75 19.52 -5.37
N ARG A 153 -1.85 18.22 -5.65
CA ARG A 153 -3.01 17.60 -6.31
C ARG A 153 -4.20 17.43 -5.38
N THR A 154 -4.01 17.59 -4.05
CA THR A 154 -5.09 17.44 -3.07
C THR A 154 -6.01 18.67 -3.07
N THR A 155 -7.32 18.44 -3.02
CA THR A 155 -8.32 19.50 -2.83
C THR A 155 -8.29 19.99 -1.37
N VAL A 156 -8.85 21.19 -1.11
CA VAL A 156 -8.93 21.75 0.27
C VAL A 156 -9.65 20.77 1.19
N ILE A 157 -10.84 20.29 0.77
CA ILE A 157 -11.59 19.29 1.54
C ILE A 157 -10.85 17.95 1.58
N GLY A 158 -10.13 17.59 0.52
CA GLY A 158 -9.35 16.36 0.42
C GLY A 158 -8.24 16.29 1.46
N LYS A 159 -7.57 17.39 1.79
CA LYS A 159 -6.58 17.46 2.88
C LYS A 159 -7.19 17.06 4.22
N PHE A 160 -8.38 17.59 4.51
CA PHE A 160 -9.11 17.24 5.73
C PHE A 160 -9.51 15.76 5.73
N LEU A 161 -10.10 15.27 4.64
CA LEU A 161 -10.54 13.89 4.51
C LEU A 161 -9.40 12.90 4.70
N ARG A 162 -8.25 13.14 4.08
CA ARG A 162 -7.04 12.29 4.22
C ARG A 162 -6.49 12.32 5.64
N LYS A 163 -6.43 13.51 6.27
CA LYS A 163 -5.98 13.65 7.65
C LYS A 163 -6.88 12.88 8.63
N ALA A 164 -8.19 12.91 8.41
CA ALA A 164 -9.17 12.19 9.21
C ALA A 164 -9.44 10.75 8.74
N ARG A 165 -8.77 10.29 7.66
CA ARG A 165 -9.00 8.99 7.01
C ARG A 165 -10.45 8.75 6.54
N LEU A 166 -11.24 9.80 6.44
CA LEU A 166 -12.62 9.73 5.98
C LEU A 166 -12.72 9.37 4.49
N ASP A 167 -11.67 9.66 3.71
CA ASP A 167 -11.58 9.26 2.31
C ASP A 167 -11.57 7.74 2.11
N GLU A 168 -11.25 6.97 3.12
CA GLU A 168 -11.19 5.50 3.06
C GLU A 168 -12.50 4.79 3.42
N LEU A 169 -13.53 5.52 3.91
CA LEU A 169 -14.82 4.93 4.31
C LEU A 169 -15.49 4.08 3.21
N PRO A 170 -15.43 4.44 1.90
CA PRO A 170 -16.02 3.60 0.86
C PRO A 170 -15.38 2.21 0.73
N GLN A 171 -14.19 1.96 1.32
CA GLN A 171 -13.58 0.63 1.35
C GLN A 171 -14.38 -0.37 2.19
N LEU A 172 -15.25 0.08 3.10
CA LEU A 172 -16.21 -0.79 3.79
C LEU A 172 -17.08 -1.58 2.80
N TYR A 173 -17.42 -0.98 1.66
CA TYR A 173 -18.09 -1.69 0.57
C TYR A 173 -17.20 -2.80 -0.03
N ASN A 174 -15.90 -2.57 -0.19
CA ASN A 174 -14.98 -3.61 -0.64
C ASN A 174 -14.90 -4.79 0.36
N VAL A 175 -15.02 -4.50 1.66
CA VAL A 175 -15.08 -5.55 2.70
C VAL A 175 -16.37 -6.36 2.55
N ILE A 176 -17.53 -5.72 2.42
CA ILE A 176 -18.81 -6.41 2.22
C ILE A 176 -18.80 -7.23 0.94
N ARG A 177 -18.21 -6.71 -0.13
CA ARG A 177 -18.05 -7.41 -1.41
C ARG A 177 -17.09 -8.60 -1.31
N GLY A 178 -16.14 -8.59 -0.37
CA GLY A 178 -15.18 -9.66 -0.11
C GLY A 178 -13.84 -9.51 -0.80
N ASP A 179 -13.58 -8.36 -1.39
CA ASP A 179 -12.27 -8.02 -1.96
C ASP A 179 -11.24 -7.74 -0.86
N MET A 180 -11.70 -7.24 0.30
CA MET A 180 -10.89 -6.85 1.45
C MET A 180 -11.44 -7.44 2.75
N ASN A 181 -10.63 -7.41 3.79
CA ASN A 181 -11.02 -7.53 5.19
C ASN A 181 -10.92 -6.17 5.89
N ILE A 182 -11.42 -6.05 7.11
CA ILE A 182 -11.14 -4.89 7.97
C ILE A 182 -9.64 -4.83 8.29
N VAL A 183 -9.07 -5.97 8.69
CA VAL A 183 -7.66 -6.11 9.05
C VAL A 183 -6.90 -6.92 7.99
N GLY A 184 -5.74 -6.44 7.60
CA GLY A 184 -4.84 -7.09 6.65
C GLY A 184 -3.77 -6.15 6.11
N PRO A 185 -2.82 -6.65 5.33
CA PRO A 185 -1.84 -5.83 4.65
C PRO A 185 -2.49 -4.76 3.75
N ARG A 186 -1.92 -3.55 3.72
CA ARG A 186 -2.45 -2.49 2.84
C ARG A 186 -2.28 -2.86 1.37
N PRO A 187 -3.35 -2.78 0.53
CA PRO A 187 -3.27 -3.18 -0.87
C PRO A 187 -2.45 -2.18 -1.70
N GLU A 188 -1.57 -2.69 -2.56
CA GLU A 188 -0.72 -1.87 -3.42
C GLU A 188 -1.24 -1.79 -4.86
N ARG A 189 -0.81 -0.76 -5.60
CA ARG A 189 -1.04 -0.63 -7.06
C ARG A 189 -0.24 -1.72 -7.79
N PRO A 190 -0.77 -2.30 -8.89
CA PRO A 190 -0.08 -3.37 -9.61
C PRO A 190 1.34 -2.98 -10.08
N THR A 191 1.53 -1.73 -10.52
CA THR A 191 2.84 -1.22 -10.97
C THR A 191 3.84 -1.13 -9.82
N ILE A 192 3.42 -0.56 -8.68
CA ILE A 192 4.26 -0.47 -7.47
C ILE A 192 4.54 -1.88 -6.92
N PHE A 193 3.53 -2.75 -6.91
CA PHE A 193 3.71 -4.13 -6.46
C PHE A 193 4.74 -4.88 -7.30
N ALA A 194 4.71 -4.71 -8.62
CA ALA A 194 5.67 -5.36 -9.52
C ALA A 194 7.11 -4.90 -9.27
N GLN A 195 7.32 -3.62 -8.99
CA GLN A 195 8.63 -3.07 -8.63
C GLN A 195 9.10 -3.61 -7.28
N LEU A 196 8.29 -3.45 -6.23
CA LEU A 196 8.69 -3.82 -4.87
C LEU A 196 8.94 -5.33 -4.70
N ARG A 197 8.22 -6.18 -5.43
CA ARG A 197 8.47 -7.63 -5.38
C ARG A 197 9.77 -8.05 -6.08
N ALA A 198 10.30 -7.21 -7.00
CA ALA A 198 11.60 -7.44 -7.61
C ALA A 198 12.75 -7.06 -6.66
N ASP A 199 12.52 -6.01 -5.84
CA ASP A 199 13.56 -5.43 -4.98
C ASP A 199 13.57 -6.03 -3.56
N ILE A 200 12.42 -6.55 -3.09
CA ILE A 200 12.28 -7.03 -1.70
C ILE A 200 11.93 -8.51 -1.69
N PRO A 201 12.79 -9.38 -1.16
CA PRO A 201 12.49 -10.79 -0.94
C PRO A 201 11.20 -10.96 -0.12
N LEU A 202 10.46 -12.01 -0.40
CA LEU A 202 9.21 -12.36 0.30
C LEU A 202 8.07 -11.34 0.18
N TYR A 203 8.26 -10.18 -0.53
CA TYR A 203 7.25 -9.14 -0.69
C TYR A 203 5.89 -9.69 -1.14
N ALA A 204 5.90 -10.61 -2.10
CA ALA A 204 4.68 -11.21 -2.64
C ALA A 204 3.90 -12.04 -1.61
N GLN A 205 4.56 -12.53 -0.55
CA GLN A 205 3.92 -13.39 0.45
C GLN A 205 2.91 -12.65 1.33
N ARG A 206 2.98 -11.32 1.40
CA ARG A 206 1.96 -10.49 2.05
C ARG A 206 0.56 -10.63 1.41
N GLN A 207 0.50 -11.08 0.15
CA GLN A 207 -0.77 -11.31 -0.57
C GLN A 207 -1.40 -12.68 -0.24
N ARG A 208 -0.81 -13.50 0.61
CA ARG A 208 -1.39 -14.79 1.04
C ARG A 208 -2.64 -14.63 1.91
N VAL A 209 -2.91 -13.42 2.37
CA VAL A 209 -4.14 -13.03 3.07
C VAL A 209 -4.85 -11.91 2.32
N LYS A 210 -6.14 -11.69 2.61
CA LYS A 210 -6.86 -10.55 2.03
C LYS A 210 -6.28 -9.22 2.54
N PRO A 211 -6.19 -8.20 1.68
CA PRO A 211 -5.80 -6.87 2.11
C PRO A 211 -6.81 -6.28 3.10
N GLY A 212 -6.32 -5.35 3.95
CA GLY A 212 -7.12 -4.69 4.97
C GLY A 212 -7.28 -3.18 4.78
N ILE A 213 -8.30 -2.61 5.44
CA ILE A 213 -8.43 -1.16 5.63
C ILE A 213 -7.37 -0.71 6.65
N THR A 214 -7.23 -1.44 7.75
CA THR A 214 -6.14 -1.32 8.73
C THR A 214 -5.30 -2.58 8.76
N GLY A 215 -4.14 -2.56 9.42
CA GLY A 215 -3.27 -3.72 9.51
C GLY A 215 -2.14 -3.53 10.52
N TRP A 216 -1.46 -4.63 10.83
CA TRP A 216 -0.38 -4.65 11.82
C TRP A 216 0.74 -3.67 11.48
N ALA A 217 1.18 -3.62 10.23
CA ALA A 217 2.14 -2.63 9.76
C ALA A 217 1.63 -1.19 9.95
N GLN A 218 0.37 -0.92 9.61
CA GLN A 218 -0.19 0.44 9.64
C GLN A 218 -0.31 1.02 11.06
N ILE A 219 -0.45 0.18 12.10
CA ILE A 219 -0.51 0.65 13.50
C ILE A 219 0.88 0.75 14.15
N ASN A 220 1.87 0.00 13.67
CA ASN A 220 3.22 -0.03 14.25
C ASN A 220 4.20 0.90 13.55
N GLN A 221 4.00 1.21 12.26
CA GLN A 221 4.90 2.01 11.46
C GLN A 221 4.25 3.31 10.98
N ALA A 222 5.06 4.36 10.84
CA ALA A 222 4.69 5.59 10.15
C ALA A 222 4.71 5.37 8.61
N TYR A 223 4.58 6.45 7.84
CA TYR A 223 4.63 6.37 6.39
C TYR A 223 5.98 5.91 5.85
N ASP A 224 5.94 5.14 4.77
CA ASP A 224 7.12 4.71 4.03
C ASP A 224 7.74 5.93 3.31
N SER A 225 8.97 6.27 3.66
CA SER A 225 9.73 7.37 3.05
C SER A 225 10.93 6.87 2.23
N CYS A 226 11.37 5.64 2.48
CA CYS A 226 12.47 4.99 1.80
C CYS A 226 12.23 3.48 1.64
N LEU A 227 13.10 2.80 0.92
CA LEU A 227 12.99 1.37 0.68
C LEU A 227 13.10 0.54 1.98
N ASP A 228 13.88 1.01 2.94
CA ASP A 228 14.04 0.31 4.23
C ASP A 228 12.77 0.40 5.09
N ASP A 229 12.04 1.51 5.01
CA ASP A 229 10.71 1.60 5.62
C ASP A 229 9.75 0.57 5.01
N VAL A 230 9.83 0.37 3.68
CA VAL A 230 9.01 -0.64 3.01
C VAL A 230 9.41 -2.06 3.42
N LYS A 231 10.71 -2.35 3.59
CA LYS A 231 11.17 -3.65 4.11
C LYS A 231 10.63 -3.91 5.52
N LEU A 232 10.71 -2.93 6.41
CA LEU A 232 10.16 -3.04 7.76
C LEU A 232 8.63 -3.27 7.74
N LYS A 233 7.91 -2.56 6.88
CA LYS A 233 6.48 -2.78 6.65
C LYS A 233 6.18 -4.21 6.22
N VAL A 234 6.99 -4.76 5.32
CA VAL A 234 6.85 -6.15 4.87
C VAL A 234 7.02 -7.12 6.02
N LEU A 235 7.99 -6.91 6.91
CA LEU A 235 8.18 -7.75 8.10
C LEU A 235 6.94 -7.76 8.99
N TYR A 236 6.34 -6.60 9.28
CA TYR A 236 5.08 -6.53 10.04
C TYR A 236 3.92 -7.21 9.30
N ASP A 237 3.83 -7.04 7.98
CA ASP A 237 2.79 -7.70 7.19
C ASP A 237 2.96 -9.23 7.22
N LEU A 238 4.19 -9.74 7.14
CA LEU A 238 4.49 -11.18 7.21
C LEU A 238 4.27 -11.74 8.61
N GLU A 239 4.59 -10.97 9.65
CA GLU A 239 4.23 -11.32 11.04
C GLU A 239 2.71 -11.47 11.20
N TYR A 240 1.93 -10.52 10.66
CA TYR A 240 0.49 -10.64 10.65
C TYR A 240 0.02 -11.90 9.90
N VAL A 241 0.58 -12.19 8.73
CA VAL A 241 0.24 -13.39 7.94
C VAL A 241 0.44 -14.66 8.78
N SER A 242 1.57 -14.78 9.47
CA SER A 242 1.92 -15.96 10.28
C SER A 242 1.11 -16.09 11.58
N LYS A 243 0.63 -14.95 12.15
CA LYS A 243 -0.06 -14.90 13.45
C LYS A 243 -1.53 -14.51 13.36
N GLN A 244 -2.10 -14.42 12.14
CA GLN A 244 -3.49 -13.98 11.97
C GLN A 244 -4.47 -14.82 12.80
N SER A 245 -5.30 -14.16 13.57
CA SER A 245 -6.37 -14.77 14.38
C SER A 245 -7.48 -13.75 14.62
N LEU A 246 -8.66 -14.19 15.06
CA LEU A 246 -9.74 -13.25 15.38
C LEU A 246 -9.38 -12.31 16.54
N SER A 247 -8.68 -12.83 17.55
CA SER A 247 -8.22 -12.01 18.68
C SER A 247 -7.18 -10.97 18.24
N HIS A 248 -6.27 -11.34 17.32
CA HIS A 248 -5.29 -10.42 16.76
C HIS A 248 -5.98 -9.35 15.92
N ASP A 249 -6.97 -9.71 15.07
CA ASP A 249 -7.76 -8.75 14.30
C ASP A 249 -8.49 -7.75 15.21
N ILE A 250 -9.15 -8.22 16.27
CA ILE A 250 -9.83 -7.34 17.26
C ILE A 250 -8.82 -6.41 17.92
N ARG A 251 -7.67 -6.92 18.35
CA ARG A 251 -6.60 -6.10 18.94
C ARG A 251 -6.15 -4.98 17.97
N ILE A 252 -5.93 -5.31 16.70
CA ILE A 252 -5.53 -4.33 15.69
C ILE A 252 -6.61 -3.27 15.49
N ILE A 253 -7.89 -3.66 15.42
CA ILE A 253 -9.02 -2.72 15.30
C ILE A 253 -9.03 -1.75 16.50
N LEU A 254 -8.92 -2.25 17.71
CA LEU A 254 -8.90 -1.43 18.93
C LEU A 254 -7.69 -0.48 18.95
N MET A 255 -6.50 -0.95 18.52
CA MET A 255 -5.29 -0.13 18.44
C MET A 255 -5.33 0.89 17.30
N THR A 256 -6.16 0.68 16.27
CA THR A 256 -6.30 1.62 15.16
C THR A 256 -6.89 2.96 15.61
N LEU A 257 -7.88 2.96 16.51
CA LEU A 257 -8.55 4.18 16.98
C LEU A 257 -7.56 5.18 17.63
N PRO A 258 -6.76 4.82 18.65
CA PRO A 258 -5.79 5.73 19.24
C PRO A 258 -4.71 6.17 18.23
N VAL A 259 -4.27 5.27 17.33
CA VAL A 259 -3.30 5.62 16.30
C VAL A 259 -3.86 6.68 15.34
N MET A 260 -5.13 6.56 14.95
CA MET A 260 -5.79 7.57 14.11
C MET A 260 -5.96 8.92 14.82
N LEU A 261 -6.24 8.91 16.12
CA LEU A 261 -6.52 10.13 16.89
C LEU A 261 -5.25 10.84 17.36
N PHE A 262 -4.22 10.12 17.78
CA PHE A 262 -3.06 10.67 18.49
C PHE A 262 -1.76 10.64 17.66
N ARG A 263 -1.63 9.72 16.69
CA ARG A 263 -0.45 9.68 15.83
C ARG A 263 -0.56 10.76 14.76
N LYS A 264 0.26 11.82 14.86
CA LYS A 264 0.41 12.85 13.83
C LYS A 264 0.99 12.21 12.56
N GLY A 265 0.17 11.75 11.63
CA GLY A 265 0.67 11.03 10.47
C GLY A 265 -0.38 10.65 9.41
N GLY A 266 -1.46 11.42 9.29
CA GLY A 266 -2.27 11.42 8.06
C GLY A 266 -1.69 12.46 7.09
N TRP A 267 -1.24 12.05 5.92
CA TRP A 267 -0.86 12.94 4.80
C TRP A 267 -2.10 13.34 4.02
#